data_ebf420847f7cd817e02e5605fdd13643
#
_entry.id   ebf420847f7cd817e02e5605fdd13643
#
_cell.length_a   1.000
_cell.length_b   1.000
_cell.length_c   1.000
_cell.angle_alpha   90.00
_cell.angle_beta   90.00
_cell.angle_gamma   90.00
#
_symmetry.space_group_name_H-M   'P 1'
#
loop_
_entity.id
_entity.type
_entity.pdbx_description
1 polymer ?
#
loop_
_entity_poly.entity_id
_entity_poly.type
_entity_poly.pdbx_seq_one_letter_code
_entity_poly.pdbx_strand_id
1 'polypeptide(L)'
;MSCRVMGIVNVTPDSFSDGGQFFKPEEAIRRAKNLIADGADIIDLGGESTRPGATPIGWEEEWNRIGPVLEKVADLGVLVSVDTYHPETAERAIKAGAHIINCVYAEPIPEMLKLLKGNEVELVFPVSALPLIPNPQSLIPRLYLDPMIGFNTTREEDVELLRSIPELAKKGRVLVGASRKRIVKKMTGEKSSVGKNIGGNVAIAVWAAMQGASVVRVHDVKETVQALRVLRALREE
;
A
#
# COMPACT_ATOMS: atom_id res chain seq x y z
N MET A 1 5.27 -6.02 -18.51
CA MET A 1 4.53 -6.35 -17.25
C MET A 1 3.58 -5.23 -16.92
N SER A 2 2.32 -5.51 -16.58
CA SER A 2 1.37 -4.44 -16.23
C SER A 2 1.52 -4.09 -14.74
N CYS A 3 1.71 -2.80 -14.42
CA CYS A 3 1.69 -2.29 -13.06
C CYS A 3 0.25 -2.32 -12.53
N ARG A 4 0.02 -2.89 -11.33
CA ARG A 4 -1.27 -2.94 -10.64
C ARG A 4 -1.50 -1.69 -9.80
N VAL A 5 -2.76 -1.31 -9.62
CA VAL A 5 -3.16 -0.17 -8.79
C VAL A 5 -3.74 -0.68 -7.47
N MET A 6 -3.10 -0.32 -6.36
CA MET A 6 -3.55 -0.62 -5.00
C MET A 6 -4.21 0.63 -4.40
N GLY A 7 -5.50 0.54 -4.14
CA GLY A 7 -6.31 1.64 -3.57
C GLY A 7 -6.31 1.60 -2.05
N ILE A 8 -6.03 2.74 -1.41
CA ILE A 8 -5.91 2.87 0.05
C ILE A 8 -7.28 3.11 0.69
N VAL A 9 -7.60 2.31 1.71
CA VAL A 9 -8.75 2.47 2.59
C VAL A 9 -8.28 2.51 4.05
N ASN A 10 -8.21 3.72 4.61
CA ASN A 10 -7.89 3.86 6.04
C ASN A 10 -9.15 3.61 6.87
N VAL A 11 -9.05 2.64 7.78
CA VAL A 11 -10.11 2.17 8.67
C VAL A 11 -9.88 2.76 10.07
N THR A 12 -9.62 4.08 10.11
CA THR A 12 -9.33 4.81 11.35
C THR A 12 -10.47 5.77 11.70
N PRO A 13 -10.73 6.06 13.00
CA PRO A 13 -11.81 6.95 13.44
C PRO A 13 -11.78 8.32 12.74
N ASP A 14 -10.60 8.89 12.52
CA ASP A 14 -10.41 10.22 11.91
C ASP A 14 -10.67 10.24 10.40
N SER A 15 -10.72 9.08 9.75
CA SER A 15 -10.85 9.01 8.29
C SER A 15 -12.29 9.15 7.81
N PHE A 16 -13.29 8.91 8.68
CA PHE A 16 -14.71 8.82 8.32
C PHE A 16 -15.64 9.55 9.29
N SER A 17 -15.09 10.41 10.16
CA SER A 17 -15.91 11.15 11.12
C SER A 17 -16.06 12.61 10.68
N ASP A 18 -17.29 13.09 10.61
CA ASP A 18 -17.63 14.52 10.62
C ASP A 18 -17.45 15.11 12.04
N GLY A 19 -16.27 14.85 12.66
CA GLY A 19 -15.98 15.24 14.03
C GLY A 19 -16.56 14.31 15.12
N GLY A 20 -16.98 13.09 14.77
CA GLY A 20 -17.56 12.09 15.69
C GLY A 20 -16.59 10.98 16.08
N GLN A 21 -16.76 10.46 17.30
CA GLN A 21 -15.87 9.49 17.93
C GLN A 21 -16.09 8.02 17.48
N PHE A 22 -16.91 7.76 16.45
CA PHE A 22 -17.29 6.40 16.06
C PHE A 22 -16.84 6.06 14.66
N PHE A 23 -16.05 5.00 14.56
CA PHE A 23 -15.71 4.33 13.31
C PHE A 23 -16.98 3.65 12.73
N LYS A 24 -17.23 3.84 11.42
CA LYS A 24 -18.33 3.20 10.70
C LYS A 24 -17.80 2.27 9.63
N PRO A 25 -17.79 0.94 9.83
CA PRO A 25 -17.33 -0.03 8.85
C PRO A 25 -17.97 0.15 7.47
N GLU A 26 -19.23 0.56 7.42
CA GLU A 26 -20.00 0.76 6.18
C GLU A 26 -19.38 1.81 5.27
N GLU A 27 -18.77 2.84 5.83
CA GLU A 27 -18.11 3.90 5.05
C GLU A 27 -16.81 3.41 4.42
N ALA A 28 -16.03 2.61 5.14
CA ALA A 28 -14.83 1.96 4.61
C ALA A 28 -15.19 0.96 3.50
N ILE A 29 -16.24 0.15 3.70
CA ILE A 29 -16.76 -0.77 2.69
C ILE A 29 -17.25 0.00 1.44
N ARG A 30 -18.00 1.08 1.63
CA ARG A 30 -18.42 1.94 0.52
C ARG A 30 -17.24 2.53 -0.23
N ARG A 31 -16.20 3.00 0.49
CA ARG A 31 -14.97 3.50 -0.11
C ARG A 31 -14.27 2.40 -0.91
N ALA A 32 -14.14 1.20 -0.39
CA ALA A 32 -13.57 0.06 -1.10
C ALA A 32 -14.34 -0.23 -2.41
N LYS A 33 -15.67 -0.30 -2.36
CA LYS A 33 -16.51 -0.48 -3.55
C LYS A 33 -16.29 0.59 -4.61
N ASN A 34 -16.17 1.86 -4.19
CA ASN A 34 -15.91 2.97 -5.12
C ASN A 34 -14.53 2.81 -5.78
N LEU A 35 -13.48 2.46 -5.01
CA LEU A 35 -12.14 2.24 -5.56
C LEU A 35 -12.10 1.05 -6.54
N ILE A 36 -12.86 -0.01 -6.27
CA ILE A 36 -13.02 -1.15 -7.19
C ILE A 36 -13.69 -0.69 -8.50
N ALA A 37 -14.77 0.09 -8.39
CA ALA A 37 -15.45 0.66 -9.56
C ALA A 37 -14.55 1.62 -10.35
N ASP A 38 -13.63 2.33 -9.68
CA ASP A 38 -12.61 3.19 -10.29
C ASP A 38 -11.47 2.38 -10.94
N GLY A 39 -11.43 1.05 -10.75
CA GLY A 39 -10.50 0.13 -11.39
C GLY A 39 -9.29 -0.26 -10.53
N ALA A 40 -9.38 -0.20 -9.20
CA ALA A 40 -8.36 -0.77 -8.33
C ALA A 40 -8.22 -2.29 -8.55
N ASP A 41 -6.98 -2.77 -8.68
CA ASP A 41 -6.66 -4.20 -8.74
C ASP A 41 -6.54 -4.82 -7.33
N ILE A 42 -6.21 -3.99 -6.33
CA ILE A 42 -5.98 -4.38 -4.94
C ILE A 42 -6.61 -3.31 -4.03
N ILE A 43 -7.28 -3.72 -2.97
CA ILE A 43 -7.72 -2.83 -1.88
C ILE A 43 -6.82 -3.05 -0.67
N ASP A 44 -6.24 -1.98 -0.14
CA ASP A 44 -5.33 -2.02 1.01
C ASP A 44 -6.00 -1.40 2.24
N LEU A 45 -6.28 -2.24 3.24
CA LEU A 45 -6.99 -1.88 4.46
C LEU A 45 -5.99 -1.60 5.58
N GLY A 46 -5.98 -0.38 6.15
CA GLY A 46 -5.15 -0.03 7.30
C GLY A 46 -5.98 0.42 8.48
N GLY A 47 -5.86 -0.25 9.64
CA GLY A 47 -6.59 0.05 10.88
C GLY A 47 -5.86 1.02 11.81
N GLU A 48 -4.58 1.22 11.57
CA GLU A 48 -3.71 2.11 12.32
C GLU A 48 -3.07 3.16 11.42
N SER A 49 -2.84 4.35 11.97
CA SER A 49 -2.12 5.41 11.26
C SER A 49 -0.62 5.29 11.51
N THR A 50 0.16 5.03 10.48
CA THR A 50 1.63 5.04 10.52
C THR A 50 2.24 6.44 10.28
N ARG A 51 1.42 7.51 10.35
CA ARG A 51 1.88 8.89 10.17
C ARG A 51 2.69 9.34 11.39
N PRO A 52 3.72 10.20 11.19
CA PRO A 52 4.44 10.78 12.32
C PRO A 52 3.49 11.48 13.31
N GLY A 53 3.60 11.10 14.60
CA GLY A 53 2.77 11.66 15.68
C GLY A 53 1.44 10.93 15.91
N ALA A 54 1.13 9.88 15.16
CA ALA A 54 0.01 9.01 15.48
C ALA A 54 0.28 8.21 16.76
N THR A 55 -0.75 7.98 17.56
CA THR A 55 -0.65 7.11 18.75
C THR A 55 -0.75 5.66 18.28
N PRO A 56 0.25 4.81 18.59
CA PRO A 56 0.16 3.38 18.32
C PRO A 56 -1.02 2.75 19.06
N ILE A 57 -1.63 1.75 18.43
CA ILE A 57 -2.71 0.95 19.03
C ILE A 57 -2.27 -0.51 19.14
N GLY A 58 -2.97 -1.29 20.00
CA GLY A 58 -2.74 -2.73 20.08
C GLY A 58 -3.38 -3.48 18.91
N TRP A 59 -2.92 -4.70 18.64
CA TRP A 59 -3.43 -5.54 17.58
C TRP A 59 -4.94 -5.86 17.74
N GLU A 60 -5.45 -5.96 18.98
CA GLU A 60 -6.88 -6.18 19.23
C GLU A 60 -7.73 -5.02 18.72
N GLU A 61 -7.29 -3.79 19.00
CA GLU A 61 -8.00 -2.60 18.53
C GLU A 61 -7.90 -2.48 17.00
N GLU A 62 -6.71 -2.73 16.43
CA GLU A 62 -6.52 -2.76 14.97
C GLU A 62 -7.44 -3.79 14.33
N TRP A 63 -7.47 -5.02 14.86
CA TRP A 63 -8.32 -6.08 14.35
C TRP A 63 -9.82 -5.73 14.44
N ASN A 64 -10.25 -5.17 15.56
CA ASN A 64 -11.64 -4.73 15.74
C ASN A 64 -12.08 -3.70 14.68
N ARG A 65 -11.15 -2.89 14.19
CA ARG A 65 -11.41 -1.96 13.08
C ARG A 65 -11.41 -2.65 11.72
N ILE A 66 -10.41 -3.47 11.43
CA ILE A 66 -10.20 -4.07 10.11
C ILE A 66 -11.13 -5.26 9.86
N GLY A 67 -11.29 -6.17 10.83
CA GLY A 67 -11.96 -7.46 10.66
C GLY A 67 -13.33 -7.35 9.99
N PRO A 68 -14.27 -6.54 10.51
CA PRO A 68 -15.61 -6.40 9.91
C PRO A 68 -15.61 -5.83 8.48
N VAL A 69 -14.59 -5.03 8.13
CA VAL A 69 -14.43 -4.47 6.79
C VAL A 69 -13.82 -5.50 5.86
N LEU A 70 -12.78 -6.20 6.30
CA LEU A 70 -12.07 -7.23 5.53
C LEU A 70 -13.01 -8.34 5.08
N GLU A 71 -13.82 -8.90 5.99
CA GLU A 71 -14.79 -9.96 5.66
C GLU A 71 -15.72 -9.55 4.51
N LYS A 72 -16.19 -8.30 4.50
CA LYS A 72 -17.07 -7.79 3.43
C LYS A 72 -16.35 -7.45 2.15
N VAL A 73 -15.11 -6.98 2.22
CA VAL A 73 -14.33 -6.60 1.03
C VAL A 73 -13.74 -7.84 0.34
N ALA A 74 -13.39 -8.89 1.08
CA ALA A 74 -12.92 -10.15 0.52
C ALA A 74 -13.96 -10.81 -0.42
N ASP A 75 -15.25 -10.64 -0.14
CA ASP A 75 -16.35 -11.17 -0.96
C ASP A 75 -16.57 -10.40 -2.28
N LEU A 76 -15.87 -9.27 -2.50
CA LEU A 76 -16.08 -8.42 -3.68
C LEU A 76 -15.27 -8.86 -4.92
N GLY A 77 -14.51 -9.95 -4.84
CA GLY A 77 -13.75 -10.51 -5.98
C GLY A 77 -12.53 -9.67 -6.39
N VAL A 78 -11.99 -8.87 -5.47
CA VAL A 78 -10.76 -8.08 -5.64
C VAL A 78 -9.66 -8.63 -4.72
N LEU A 79 -8.39 -8.43 -5.07
CA LEU A 79 -7.31 -8.75 -4.14
C LEU A 79 -7.35 -7.81 -2.94
N VAL A 80 -7.23 -8.37 -1.74
CA VAL A 80 -7.22 -7.57 -0.50
C VAL A 80 -5.86 -7.65 0.16
N SER A 81 -5.33 -6.49 0.49
CA SER A 81 -4.12 -6.26 1.29
C SER A 81 -4.52 -5.72 2.66
N VAL A 82 -3.79 -6.11 3.68
CA VAL A 82 -3.92 -5.54 5.04
C VAL A 82 -2.61 -4.90 5.43
N ASP A 83 -2.67 -3.57 5.68
CA ASP A 83 -1.54 -2.74 6.13
C ASP A 83 -1.45 -2.85 7.64
N THR A 84 -0.52 -3.70 8.12
CA THR A 84 -0.29 -3.96 9.53
C THR A 84 1.15 -4.39 9.81
N TYR A 85 1.66 -4.02 10.97
CA TYR A 85 2.92 -4.50 11.51
C TYR A 85 2.74 -5.47 12.70
N HIS A 86 1.48 -5.79 13.06
CA HIS A 86 1.16 -6.76 14.11
C HIS A 86 1.00 -8.17 13.51
N PRO A 87 1.85 -9.14 13.89
CA PRO A 87 1.74 -10.52 13.41
C PRO A 87 0.38 -11.15 13.72
N GLU A 88 -0.22 -10.81 14.86
CA GLU A 88 -1.54 -11.31 15.28
C GLU A 88 -2.67 -10.82 14.36
N THR A 89 -2.64 -9.54 13.97
CA THR A 89 -3.56 -9.00 12.97
C THR A 89 -3.35 -9.66 11.62
N ALA A 90 -2.09 -9.83 11.19
CA ALA A 90 -1.75 -10.47 9.93
C ALA A 90 -2.26 -11.92 9.87
N GLU A 91 -2.07 -12.72 10.93
CA GLU A 91 -2.57 -14.08 11.01
C GLU A 91 -4.10 -14.15 10.88
N ARG A 92 -4.82 -13.27 11.57
CA ARG A 92 -6.28 -13.18 11.49
C ARG A 92 -6.75 -12.73 10.12
N ALA A 93 -6.04 -11.76 9.53
CA ALA A 93 -6.34 -11.24 8.20
C ALA A 93 -6.20 -12.33 7.12
N ILE A 94 -5.16 -13.16 7.20
CA ILE A 94 -4.95 -14.29 6.28
C ILE A 94 -6.12 -15.28 6.41
N LYS A 95 -6.52 -15.63 7.63
CA LYS A 95 -7.67 -16.52 7.88
C LYS A 95 -9.00 -15.95 7.37
N ALA A 96 -9.14 -14.63 7.35
CA ALA A 96 -10.31 -13.91 6.87
C ALA A 96 -10.26 -13.58 5.36
N GLY A 97 -9.28 -14.10 4.63
CA GLY A 97 -9.21 -13.98 3.16
C GLY A 97 -8.33 -12.84 2.63
N ALA A 98 -7.42 -12.28 3.43
CA ALA A 98 -6.40 -11.37 2.91
C ALA A 98 -5.43 -12.11 1.99
N HIS A 99 -5.11 -11.49 0.86
CA HIS A 99 -4.20 -12.01 -0.16
C HIS A 99 -2.78 -11.48 0.01
N ILE A 100 -2.64 -10.30 0.64
CA ILE A 100 -1.38 -9.59 0.80
C ILE A 100 -1.31 -9.05 2.23
N ILE A 101 -0.16 -9.17 2.89
CA ILE A 101 0.17 -8.42 4.10
C ILE A 101 1.15 -7.32 3.72
N ASN A 102 0.81 -6.08 4.06
CA ASN A 102 1.65 -4.91 3.80
C ASN A 102 2.26 -4.43 5.12
N CYS A 103 3.55 -4.75 5.34
CA CYS A 103 4.26 -4.46 6.57
C CYS A 103 5.31 -3.38 6.34
N VAL A 104 5.12 -2.21 6.97
CA VAL A 104 6.01 -1.04 6.78
C VAL A 104 7.18 -0.97 7.76
N TYR A 105 7.31 -1.91 8.69
CA TYR A 105 8.41 -1.99 9.65
C TYR A 105 9.25 -3.24 9.44
N ALA A 106 10.56 -3.15 9.75
CA ALA A 106 11.49 -4.26 9.55
C ALA A 106 11.45 -5.29 10.69
N GLU A 107 11.17 -4.85 11.91
CA GLU A 107 11.24 -5.65 13.11
C GLU A 107 10.30 -6.88 13.09
N PRO A 108 9.04 -6.80 12.65
CA PRO A 108 8.15 -7.96 12.62
C PRO A 108 8.36 -8.89 11.42
N ILE A 109 9.23 -8.55 10.46
CA ILE A 109 9.39 -9.35 9.24
C ILE A 109 9.73 -10.82 9.50
N PRO A 110 10.59 -11.19 10.45
CA PRO A 110 10.86 -12.61 10.74
C PRO A 110 9.59 -13.39 11.17
N GLU A 111 8.70 -12.75 11.91
CA GLU A 111 7.41 -13.37 12.31
C GLU A 111 6.43 -13.41 11.13
N MET A 112 6.36 -12.34 10.35
CA MET A 112 5.53 -12.29 9.13
C MET A 112 5.92 -13.39 8.13
N LEU A 113 7.21 -13.68 7.97
CA LEU A 113 7.70 -14.75 7.09
C LEU A 113 7.23 -16.15 7.54
N LYS A 114 6.99 -16.36 8.84
CA LYS A 114 6.45 -17.63 9.34
C LYS A 114 5.01 -17.84 8.84
N LEU A 115 4.23 -16.75 8.72
CA LEU A 115 2.86 -16.79 8.21
C LEU A 115 2.77 -17.16 6.72
N LEU A 116 3.85 -16.96 5.95
CA LEU A 116 3.88 -17.40 4.55
C LEU A 116 3.92 -18.93 4.40
N LYS A 117 4.36 -19.66 5.44
CA LYS A 117 4.45 -21.12 5.40
C LYS A 117 3.04 -21.71 5.47
N GLY A 118 2.65 -22.45 4.43
CA GLY A 118 1.33 -23.11 4.36
C GLY A 118 0.18 -22.19 3.96
N ASN A 119 0.43 -20.92 3.68
CA ASN A 119 -0.56 -19.95 3.19
C ASN A 119 -0.13 -19.39 1.83
N GLU A 120 -1.09 -19.19 0.92
CA GLU A 120 -0.87 -18.55 -0.40
C GLU A 120 -1.00 -17.02 -0.29
N VAL A 121 -0.29 -16.40 0.65
CA VAL A 121 -0.31 -14.96 0.88
C VAL A 121 0.99 -14.32 0.39
N GLU A 122 0.91 -13.09 -0.09
CA GLU A 122 2.06 -12.27 -0.50
C GLU A 122 2.44 -11.30 0.64
N LEU A 123 3.70 -10.87 0.69
CA LEU A 123 4.20 -9.94 1.69
C LEU A 123 4.85 -8.73 1.02
N VAL A 124 4.40 -7.53 1.39
CA VAL A 124 5.10 -6.26 1.14
C VAL A 124 5.95 -5.93 2.37
N PHE A 125 7.18 -5.54 2.16
CA PHE A 125 8.10 -5.21 3.26
C PHE A 125 9.13 -4.14 2.87
N PRO A 126 9.69 -3.39 3.84
CA PRO A 126 10.72 -2.39 3.58
C PRO A 126 11.96 -3.02 2.98
N VAL A 127 12.52 -2.41 1.94
CA VAL A 127 13.75 -2.90 1.28
C VAL A 127 14.91 -3.06 2.27
N SER A 128 14.94 -2.25 3.33
CA SER A 128 15.92 -2.35 4.42
C SER A 128 15.86 -3.67 5.18
N ALA A 129 14.73 -4.37 5.17
CA ALA A 129 14.56 -5.67 5.81
C ALA A 129 15.01 -6.86 4.93
N LEU A 130 15.41 -6.61 3.68
CA LEU A 130 15.88 -7.67 2.77
C LEU A 130 17.00 -8.55 3.37
N PRO A 131 17.99 -8.01 4.11
CA PRO A 131 19.01 -8.84 4.77
C PRO A 131 18.47 -9.77 5.86
N LEU A 132 17.25 -9.53 6.38
CA LEU A 132 16.61 -10.37 7.40
C LEU A 132 15.92 -11.60 6.79
N ILE A 133 15.80 -11.68 5.46
CA ILE A 133 15.10 -12.76 4.78
C ILE A 133 16.07 -13.87 4.38
N PRO A 134 15.99 -15.07 5.00
CA PRO A 134 16.80 -16.21 4.59
C PRO A 134 16.37 -16.71 3.21
N ASN A 135 17.33 -16.90 2.30
CA ASN A 135 17.07 -17.38 0.92
C ASN A 135 15.96 -16.59 0.19
N PRO A 136 16.06 -15.27 0.03
CA PRO A 136 14.99 -14.45 -0.53
C PRO A 136 14.58 -14.91 -1.93
N GLN A 137 15.49 -15.54 -2.70
CA GLN A 137 15.21 -16.00 -4.07
C GLN A 137 14.06 -16.98 -4.17
N SER A 138 13.90 -17.89 -3.21
CA SER A 138 12.77 -18.84 -3.19
C SER A 138 11.42 -18.18 -2.88
N LEU A 139 11.45 -17.02 -2.23
CA LEU A 139 10.28 -16.26 -1.80
C LEU A 139 9.94 -15.09 -2.73
N ILE A 140 10.86 -14.69 -3.64
CA ILE A 140 10.68 -13.54 -4.55
C ILE A 140 9.31 -13.51 -5.24
N PRO A 141 8.74 -14.62 -5.74
CA PRO A 141 7.42 -14.58 -6.37
C PRO A 141 6.28 -14.12 -5.44
N ARG A 142 6.50 -14.14 -4.13
CA ARG A 142 5.52 -13.78 -3.10
C ARG A 142 5.87 -12.51 -2.34
N LEU A 143 6.98 -11.84 -2.70
CA LEU A 143 7.49 -10.68 -1.98
C LEU A 143 7.42 -9.43 -2.84
N TYR A 144 7.10 -8.30 -2.20
CA TYR A 144 7.22 -6.96 -2.76
C TYR A 144 8.18 -6.13 -1.93
N LEU A 145 9.12 -5.51 -2.59
CA LEU A 145 10.07 -4.57 -2.02
C LEU A 145 9.44 -3.18 -1.98
N ASP A 146 9.26 -2.58 -0.81
CA ASP A 146 8.88 -1.18 -0.67
C ASP A 146 10.14 -0.34 -0.42
N PRO A 147 10.49 0.63 -1.27
CA PRO A 147 11.58 1.56 -1.03
C PRO A 147 11.33 2.51 0.15
N MET A 148 10.15 2.53 0.75
CA MET A 148 9.79 3.32 1.94
C MET A 148 9.85 4.84 1.73
N ILE A 149 9.41 5.33 0.57
CA ILE A 149 9.37 6.76 0.25
C ILE A 149 8.54 7.51 1.30
N GLY A 150 9.12 8.56 1.89
CA GLY A 150 8.47 9.42 2.88
C GLY A 150 8.39 8.87 4.29
N PHE A 151 9.08 7.77 4.60
CA PHE A 151 9.22 7.21 5.96
C PHE A 151 10.55 7.63 6.57
N ASN A 152 10.53 8.68 7.41
CA ASN A 152 11.73 9.27 8.07
C ASN A 152 12.86 9.68 7.11
N THR A 153 12.55 9.94 5.84
CA THR A 153 13.46 10.32 4.77
C THR A 153 13.43 11.81 4.51
N THR A 154 14.52 12.36 4.01
CA THR A 154 14.57 13.71 3.41
C THR A 154 13.94 13.70 2.01
N ARG A 155 13.77 14.89 1.41
CA ARG A 155 13.30 14.99 0.02
C ARG A 155 14.31 14.38 -0.96
N GLU A 156 15.57 14.66 -0.72
CA GLU A 156 16.68 14.19 -1.55
C GLU A 156 16.75 12.67 -1.54
N GLU A 157 16.64 12.06 -0.36
CA GLU A 157 16.54 10.61 -0.20
C GLU A 157 15.30 10.04 -0.90
N ASP A 158 14.13 10.68 -0.76
CA ASP A 158 12.91 10.25 -1.46
C ASP A 158 13.09 10.25 -2.99
N VAL A 159 13.80 11.23 -3.56
CA VAL A 159 14.11 11.28 -5.00
C VAL A 159 15.04 10.14 -5.39
N GLU A 160 16.09 9.88 -4.60
CA GLU A 160 17.01 8.76 -4.87
C GLU A 160 16.30 7.40 -4.75
N LEU A 161 15.40 7.23 -3.79
CA LEU A 161 14.57 6.04 -3.67
C LEU A 161 13.68 5.85 -4.90
N LEU A 162 13.06 6.91 -5.44
CA LEU A 162 12.32 6.84 -6.69
C LEU A 162 13.23 6.45 -7.87
N ARG A 163 14.44 7.00 -7.95
CA ARG A 163 15.42 6.69 -9.00
C ARG A 163 15.97 5.26 -8.90
N SER A 164 15.95 4.66 -7.72
CA SER A 164 16.44 3.29 -7.48
C SER A 164 15.47 2.20 -7.93
N ILE A 165 14.22 2.53 -8.29
CA ILE A 165 13.19 1.55 -8.68
C ILE A 165 13.67 0.57 -9.76
N PRO A 166 14.38 0.97 -10.85
CA PRO A 166 14.85 0.02 -11.86
C PRO A 166 15.79 -1.05 -11.30
N GLU A 167 16.66 -0.66 -10.36
CA GLU A 167 17.60 -1.59 -9.72
C GLU A 167 16.89 -2.52 -8.73
N LEU A 168 15.87 -2.02 -8.02
CA LEU A 168 15.03 -2.84 -7.15
C LEU A 168 14.19 -3.83 -7.97
N ALA A 169 13.67 -3.42 -9.13
CA ALA A 169 12.87 -4.25 -10.02
C ALA A 169 13.67 -5.45 -10.59
N LYS A 170 14.99 -5.35 -10.67
CA LYS A 170 15.87 -6.50 -11.01
C LYS A 170 15.97 -7.53 -9.88
N LYS A 171 15.73 -7.10 -8.63
CA LYS A 171 15.83 -7.96 -7.44
C LYS A 171 14.50 -8.63 -7.07
N GLY A 172 13.37 -8.06 -7.49
CA GLY A 172 12.05 -8.59 -7.18
C GLY A 172 10.93 -7.64 -7.58
N ARG A 173 9.70 -8.00 -7.20
CA ARG A 173 8.55 -7.13 -7.42
C ARG A 173 8.63 -5.90 -6.51
N VAL A 174 8.33 -4.72 -7.03
CA VAL A 174 8.42 -3.45 -6.29
C VAL A 174 7.02 -2.87 -6.12
N LEU A 175 6.70 -2.48 -4.87
CA LEU A 175 5.54 -1.65 -4.55
C LEU A 175 6.00 -0.22 -4.25
N VAL A 176 5.31 0.77 -4.81
CA VAL A 176 5.64 2.20 -4.59
C VAL A 176 4.45 2.94 -4.00
N GLY A 177 4.61 3.44 -2.78
CA GLY A 177 3.61 4.21 -2.03
C GLY A 177 4.04 5.65 -1.81
N ALA A 178 3.94 6.54 -2.81
CA ALA A 178 4.31 7.96 -2.71
C ALA A 178 3.10 8.92 -2.63
N SER A 179 1.87 8.41 -2.80
CA SER A 179 0.66 9.21 -2.91
C SER A 179 0.39 10.06 -1.67
N ARG A 180 0.20 11.37 -1.88
CA ARG A 180 -0.09 12.40 -0.87
C ARG A 180 1.02 12.59 0.17
N LYS A 181 2.22 12.05 -0.07
CA LYS A 181 3.38 12.23 0.79
C LYS A 181 4.06 13.59 0.54
N ARG A 182 4.94 14.00 1.47
CA ARG A 182 5.65 15.29 1.42
C ARG A 182 6.42 15.54 0.12
N ILE A 183 6.97 14.48 -0.46
CA ILE A 183 7.72 14.55 -1.72
C ILE A 183 6.87 15.15 -2.84
N VAL A 184 5.61 14.76 -2.97
CA VAL A 184 4.69 15.29 -4.00
C VAL A 184 4.50 16.79 -3.83
N LYS A 185 4.21 17.26 -2.61
CA LYS A 185 4.05 18.68 -2.31
C LYS A 185 5.29 19.49 -2.65
N LYS A 186 6.47 18.98 -2.31
CA LYS A 186 7.74 19.66 -2.61
C LYS A 186 8.04 19.71 -4.10
N MET A 187 7.76 18.66 -4.85
CA MET A 187 8.01 18.61 -6.29
C MET A 187 7.04 19.49 -7.10
N THR A 188 5.78 19.57 -6.66
CA THR A 188 4.77 20.41 -7.35
C THR A 188 4.84 21.89 -6.95
N GLY A 189 5.59 22.24 -5.92
CA GLY A 189 5.63 23.61 -5.39
C GLY A 189 4.34 24.03 -4.66
N GLU A 190 3.39 23.10 -4.51
CA GLU A 190 2.08 23.39 -3.90
C GLU A 190 2.19 23.51 -2.37
N LYS A 191 1.72 24.64 -1.85
CA LYS A 191 1.59 24.86 -0.40
C LYS A 191 0.27 24.31 0.18
N SER A 192 -0.66 23.88 -0.66
CA SER A 192 -2.03 23.56 -0.28
C SER A 192 -2.23 22.12 0.26
N SER A 193 -3.42 21.92 0.85
CA SER A 193 -3.87 20.70 1.52
C SER A 193 -3.93 19.47 0.62
N VAL A 194 -4.05 18.31 1.31
CA VAL A 194 -4.07 16.91 0.88
C VAL A 194 -5.01 16.68 -0.32
N GLY A 195 -5.41 17.13 -1.20
CA GLY A 195 -6.28 16.78 -2.35
C GLY A 195 -5.93 17.50 -3.65
N LYS A 196 -5.08 18.52 -3.56
CA LYS A 196 -4.81 19.39 -4.72
C LYS A 196 -3.60 18.95 -5.57
N ASN A 197 -2.89 17.89 -5.18
CA ASN A 197 -1.69 17.41 -5.88
C ASN A 197 -1.96 16.14 -6.70
N ILE A 198 -3.16 15.96 -7.25
CA ILE A 198 -3.53 14.77 -8.03
C ILE A 198 -2.56 14.57 -9.19
N GLY A 199 -2.28 15.62 -9.97
CA GLY A 199 -1.33 15.56 -11.08
C GLY A 199 0.06 15.07 -10.66
N GLY A 200 0.59 15.56 -9.53
CA GLY A 200 1.87 15.11 -8.98
C GLY A 200 1.83 13.65 -8.49
N ASN A 201 0.75 13.24 -7.83
CA ASN A 201 0.56 11.85 -7.40
C ASN A 201 0.55 10.91 -8.61
N VAL A 202 -0.22 11.25 -9.64
CA VAL A 202 -0.32 10.47 -10.89
C VAL A 202 1.02 10.44 -11.63
N ALA A 203 1.72 11.56 -11.73
CA ALA A 203 3.03 11.63 -12.39
C ALA A 203 4.05 10.68 -11.74
N ILE A 204 4.11 10.64 -10.40
CA ILE A 204 5.00 9.70 -9.70
C ILE A 204 4.55 8.25 -9.89
N ALA A 205 3.24 7.96 -9.89
CA ALA A 205 2.74 6.61 -10.13
C ALA A 205 3.07 6.12 -11.56
N VAL A 206 2.91 6.97 -12.57
CA VAL A 206 3.29 6.67 -13.96
C VAL A 206 4.80 6.49 -14.07
N TRP A 207 5.59 7.39 -13.48
CA TRP A 207 7.05 7.23 -13.43
C TRP A 207 7.44 5.88 -12.82
N ALA A 208 6.92 5.54 -11.65
CA ALA A 208 7.22 4.27 -10.99
C ALA A 208 6.89 3.07 -11.88
N ALA A 209 5.72 3.07 -12.53
CA ALA A 209 5.31 2.03 -13.47
C ALA A 209 6.27 1.94 -14.67
N MET A 210 6.73 3.07 -15.21
CA MET A 210 7.73 3.12 -16.29
C MET A 210 9.07 2.55 -15.85
N GLN A 211 9.45 2.71 -14.61
CA GLN A 211 10.69 2.20 -14.03
C GLN A 211 10.61 0.74 -13.54
N GLY A 212 9.48 0.08 -13.75
CA GLY A 212 9.32 -1.35 -13.45
C GLY A 212 8.64 -1.67 -12.12
N ALA A 213 8.00 -0.71 -11.46
CA ALA A 213 7.16 -1.00 -10.32
C ALA A 213 6.03 -1.97 -10.70
N SER A 214 5.83 -2.99 -9.86
CA SER A 214 4.77 -4.00 -10.02
C SER A 214 3.42 -3.53 -9.47
N VAL A 215 3.46 -2.65 -8.45
CA VAL A 215 2.29 -2.08 -7.79
C VAL A 215 2.54 -0.61 -7.45
N VAL A 216 1.54 0.24 -7.68
CA VAL A 216 1.50 1.60 -7.15
C VAL A 216 0.36 1.71 -6.14
N ARG A 217 0.69 2.13 -4.90
CA ARG A 217 -0.25 2.31 -3.79
C ARG A 217 -0.69 3.76 -3.71
N VAL A 218 -1.98 4.01 -3.97
CA VAL A 218 -2.51 5.35 -4.22
C VAL A 218 -3.86 5.63 -3.56
N HIS A 219 -4.17 6.93 -3.35
CA HIS A 219 -5.48 7.40 -2.94
C HIS A 219 -6.38 7.75 -4.14
N ASP A 220 -5.76 8.22 -5.24
CA ASP A 220 -6.42 8.80 -6.42
C ASP A 220 -6.44 7.71 -7.52
N VAL A 221 -7.26 6.64 -7.28
CA VAL A 221 -7.28 5.42 -8.09
C VAL A 221 -7.73 5.71 -9.51
N LYS A 222 -8.86 6.40 -9.69
CA LYS A 222 -9.46 6.67 -11.00
C LYS A 222 -8.47 7.32 -11.95
N GLU A 223 -7.82 8.39 -11.50
CA GLU A 223 -6.88 9.17 -12.29
C GLU A 223 -5.61 8.36 -12.58
N THR A 224 -5.16 7.57 -11.61
CA THR A 224 -3.99 6.69 -11.78
C THR A 224 -4.27 5.59 -12.80
N VAL A 225 -5.43 4.93 -12.71
CA VAL A 225 -5.85 3.89 -13.67
C VAL A 225 -5.95 4.45 -15.08
N GLN A 226 -6.56 5.64 -15.25
CA GLN A 226 -6.64 6.30 -16.56
C GLN A 226 -5.24 6.55 -17.14
N ALA A 227 -4.33 7.11 -16.36
CA ALA A 227 -2.98 7.41 -16.80
C ALA A 227 -2.18 6.13 -17.16
N LEU A 228 -2.31 5.06 -16.37
CA LEU A 228 -1.65 3.79 -16.66
C LEU A 228 -2.24 3.07 -17.88
N ARG A 229 -3.54 3.24 -18.16
CA ARG A 229 -4.16 2.75 -19.42
C ARG A 229 -3.57 3.45 -20.63
N VAL A 230 -3.42 4.78 -20.59
CA VAL A 230 -2.76 5.54 -21.65
C VAL A 230 -1.31 5.07 -21.83
N LEU A 231 -0.56 4.91 -20.73
CA LEU A 231 0.82 4.42 -20.80
C LEU A 231 0.92 3.03 -21.45
N ARG A 232 -0.03 2.11 -21.14
CA ARG A 232 -0.05 0.78 -21.78
C ARG A 232 -0.31 0.89 -23.27
N ALA A 233 -1.34 1.63 -23.68
CA ALA A 233 -1.68 1.82 -25.09
C ALA A 233 -0.52 2.40 -25.91
N LEU A 234 0.31 3.26 -25.31
CA LEU A 234 1.50 3.83 -25.97
C LEU A 234 2.69 2.87 -26.05
N ARG A 235 2.66 1.74 -25.32
CA ARG A 235 3.74 0.75 -25.31
C ARG A 235 3.44 -0.52 -26.10
N GLU A 236 2.20 -0.72 -26.50
CA GLU A 236 1.71 -1.88 -27.27
C GLU A 236 1.83 -1.69 -28.78
N GLU A 237 2.56 -0.67 -29.24
CA GLU A 237 3.03 -0.51 -30.62
C GLU A 237 4.38 -1.27 -30.80
#